data_ff8ba62affa43217b0718f51579276ef
#
_entry.id   ff8ba62affa43217b0718f51579276ef
#
_cell.length_a   1.000
_cell.length_b   1.000
_cell.length_c   1.000
_cell.angle_alpha   90.00
_cell.angle_beta   90.00
_cell.angle_gamma   90.00
#
_symmetry.space_group_name_H-M   'P 1'
#
loop_
_entity.id
_entity.type
_entity.pdbx_description
1 polymer ?
#
loop_
_entity_poly.entity_id
_entity_poly.type
_entity_poly.pdbx_seq_one_letter_code
_entity_poly.pdbx_strand_id
1 'polypeptide(L)'
;MKYYTMFDILFAYIFSIYGNEYGCKMIKKIDILGIQLDNYTVREAIMRVEAWYDNNVLNVIEMVSMQMLTESETDPVLKEVISSLDLAVIGEKGILQAAGVDTMQRIRETEENDFSDEFLKRVERNRKSVFVIGETQEAVDELIQELSEEYSKLVLAGAAATENCVGDLEGVINELNAATPAVIISIIPSPKQEHFLVEHRDKINANLWYGIGGFEVHRKRSKIKGFFFNLIQRIRLKNSIEKYES
;
A
#
# COMPACT_ATOMS: atom_id res chain seq x y z
N MET A 1 -31.13 -28.26 -7.61
CA MET A 1 -32.17 -27.19 -7.52
C MET A 1 -32.02 -26.55 -6.15
N LYS A 2 -31.43 -25.35 -6.05
CA LYS A 2 -31.31 -24.63 -4.76
C LYS A 2 -32.63 -23.94 -4.48
N TYR A 3 -33.29 -24.29 -3.39
CA TYR A 3 -34.48 -23.59 -2.92
C TYR A 3 -34.04 -22.31 -2.23
N TYR A 4 -34.30 -21.16 -2.84
CA TYR A 4 -34.20 -19.88 -2.15
C TYR A 4 -35.39 -19.76 -1.20
N THR A 5 -35.13 -19.44 0.05
CA THR A 5 -36.23 -19.26 1.03
C THR A 5 -36.96 -17.95 0.71
N MET A 6 -38.24 -17.88 1.08
CA MET A 6 -39.04 -16.66 0.94
C MET A 6 -38.39 -15.45 1.62
N PHE A 7 -37.52 -15.69 2.61
CA PHE A 7 -36.72 -14.69 3.31
C PHE A 7 -35.62 -14.10 2.43
N ASP A 8 -34.97 -14.93 1.60
CA ASP A 8 -33.91 -14.46 0.69
C ASP A 8 -34.47 -13.58 -0.42
N ILE A 9 -35.66 -13.92 -0.90
CA ILE A 9 -36.37 -13.15 -1.92
C ILE A 9 -36.91 -11.82 -1.34
N LEU A 10 -37.42 -11.86 -0.10
CA LEU A 10 -37.92 -10.66 0.59
C LEU A 10 -36.78 -9.72 0.96
N PHE A 11 -35.62 -10.24 1.39
CA PHE A 11 -34.44 -9.46 1.69
C PHE A 11 -33.83 -8.79 0.43
N ALA A 12 -33.79 -9.53 -0.68
CA ALA A 12 -33.36 -8.99 -1.98
C ALA A 12 -34.32 -7.91 -2.49
N TYR A 13 -35.62 -8.10 -2.29
CA TYR A 13 -36.66 -7.15 -2.69
C TYR A 13 -36.66 -5.87 -1.82
N ILE A 14 -36.51 -6.02 -0.50
CA ILE A 14 -36.36 -4.88 0.43
C ILE A 14 -35.07 -4.11 0.12
N PHE A 15 -33.97 -4.81 -0.15
CA PHE A 15 -32.70 -4.18 -0.51
C PHE A 15 -32.76 -3.46 -1.87
N SER A 16 -33.55 -3.97 -2.81
CA SER A 16 -33.83 -3.32 -4.11
C SER A 16 -34.68 -2.05 -3.99
N ILE A 17 -35.64 -2.02 -3.07
CA ILE A 17 -36.55 -0.88 -2.90
C ILE A 17 -35.96 0.20 -1.97
N TYR A 18 -35.33 -0.19 -0.87
CA TYR A 18 -34.81 0.76 0.13
C TYR A 18 -33.29 1.06 0.00
N GLY A 19 -32.56 0.25 -0.75
CA GLY A 19 -31.15 0.51 -1.08
C GLY A 19 -30.93 1.64 -2.10
N ASN A 20 -31.99 2.09 -2.77
CA ASN A 20 -31.89 3.11 -3.83
C ASN A 20 -32.25 4.54 -3.39
N GLU A 21 -32.78 4.77 -2.20
CA GLU A 21 -33.28 6.12 -1.84
C GLU A 21 -32.40 6.90 -0.84
N TYR A 22 -31.40 6.28 -0.19
CA TYR A 22 -30.48 6.98 0.71
C TYR A 22 -29.00 6.60 0.54
N GLY A 23 -28.63 5.97 -0.56
CA GLY A 23 -27.26 5.69 -0.88
C GLY A 23 -26.65 6.83 -1.68
N CYS A 24 -25.95 7.75 -1.04
CA CYS A 24 -24.92 8.52 -1.73
C CYS A 24 -24.03 7.47 -2.43
N LYS A 25 -24.16 7.35 -3.76
CA LYS A 25 -23.43 6.34 -4.55
C LYS A 25 -21.94 6.68 -4.41
N MET A 26 -21.25 6.01 -3.49
CA MET A 26 -19.86 6.31 -3.23
C MET A 26 -19.08 6.14 -4.54
N ILE A 27 -18.44 7.21 -4.99
CA ILE A 27 -17.59 7.19 -6.18
C ILE A 27 -16.42 6.27 -5.85
N LYS A 28 -16.29 5.15 -6.57
CA LYS A 28 -15.26 4.13 -6.29
C LYS A 28 -13.92 4.40 -6.96
N LYS A 29 -13.90 5.22 -8.00
CA LYS A 29 -12.70 5.71 -8.67
C LYS A 29 -12.78 7.23 -8.72
N ILE A 30 -11.65 7.87 -8.48
CA ILE A 30 -11.47 9.33 -8.60
C ILE A 30 -10.37 9.62 -9.60
N ASP A 31 -10.53 10.66 -10.40
CA ASP A 31 -9.53 11.11 -11.35
C ASP A 31 -8.68 12.22 -10.73
N ILE A 32 -7.38 12.01 -10.71
CA ILE A 32 -6.41 13.04 -10.30
C ILE A 32 -5.30 13.07 -11.36
N LEU A 33 -5.14 14.19 -12.05
CA LEU A 33 -4.14 14.38 -13.11
C LEU A 33 -4.19 13.29 -14.19
N GLY A 34 -5.41 12.78 -14.51
CA GLY A 34 -5.62 11.72 -15.47
C GLY A 34 -5.31 10.31 -14.97
N ILE A 35 -5.07 10.14 -13.66
CA ILE A 35 -4.87 8.84 -13.01
C ILE A 35 -6.13 8.46 -12.24
N GLN A 36 -6.61 7.24 -12.45
CA GLN A 36 -7.80 6.70 -11.79
C GLN A 36 -7.42 6.01 -10.47
N LEU A 37 -7.59 6.71 -9.34
CA LEU A 37 -7.29 6.17 -8.02
C LEU A 37 -8.51 5.48 -7.39
N ASP A 38 -8.24 4.50 -6.51
CA ASP A 38 -9.27 3.82 -5.75
C ASP A 38 -9.78 4.68 -4.58
N ASN A 39 -11.09 4.85 -4.49
CA ASN A 39 -11.74 5.53 -3.37
C ASN A 39 -12.53 4.53 -2.52
N TYR A 40 -11.82 3.57 -1.93
CA TYR A 40 -12.40 2.61 -1.00
C TYR A 40 -12.22 3.06 0.45
N THR A 41 -13.19 2.75 1.29
CA THR A 41 -13.00 2.77 2.75
C THR A 41 -11.97 1.71 3.14
N VAL A 42 -11.35 1.86 4.31
CA VAL A 42 -10.39 0.86 4.83
C VAL A 42 -10.98 -0.54 4.82
N ARG A 43 -12.25 -0.69 5.26
CA ARG A 43 -12.93 -1.99 5.25
C ARG A 43 -13.04 -2.61 3.85
N GLU A 44 -13.42 -1.82 2.85
CA GLU A 44 -13.56 -2.29 1.46
C GLU A 44 -12.22 -2.66 0.86
N ALA A 45 -11.18 -1.86 1.13
CA ALA A 45 -9.82 -2.12 0.68
C ALA A 45 -9.27 -3.43 1.30
N ILE A 46 -9.42 -3.62 2.59
CA ILE A 46 -8.98 -4.84 3.29
C ILE A 46 -9.71 -6.08 2.77
N MET A 47 -11.03 -6.02 2.53
CA MET A 47 -11.76 -7.16 1.96
C MET A 47 -11.23 -7.59 0.59
N ARG A 48 -10.76 -6.63 -0.23
CA ARG A 48 -10.11 -6.93 -1.53
C ARG A 48 -8.77 -7.61 -1.33
N VAL A 49 -7.94 -7.07 -0.45
CA VAL A 49 -6.61 -7.60 -0.15
C VAL A 49 -6.69 -9.03 0.40
N GLU A 50 -7.65 -9.31 1.29
CA GLU A 50 -7.82 -10.67 1.83
C GLU A 50 -8.11 -11.72 0.75
N ALA A 51 -8.78 -11.33 -0.33
CA ALA A 51 -9.05 -12.23 -1.44
C ALA A 51 -7.79 -12.58 -2.27
N TRP A 52 -6.71 -11.80 -2.13
CA TRP A 52 -5.47 -11.99 -2.89
C TRP A 52 -4.44 -12.88 -2.19
N TYR A 53 -4.64 -13.19 -0.90
CA TYR A 53 -3.69 -14.02 -0.15
C TYR A 53 -3.51 -15.44 -0.72
N ASP A 54 -4.47 -15.93 -1.48
CA ASP A 54 -4.48 -17.29 -2.00
C ASP A 54 -4.43 -17.34 -3.53
N ASN A 55 -4.21 -16.20 -4.19
CA ASN A 55 -3.97 -16.19 -5.63
C ASN A 55 -2.46 -16.40 -5.94
N ASN A 56 -2.17 -16.83 -7.17
CA ASN A 56 -0.79 -17.07 -7.63
C ASN A 56 -0.23 -15.90 -8.45
N VAL A 57 -0.72 -14.69 -8.18
CA VAL A 57 -0.32 -13.47 -8.91
C VAL A 57 0.13 -12.45 -7.89
N LEU A 58 1.22 -11.74 -8.18
CA LEU A 58 1.65 -10.62 -7.37
C LEU A 58 0.67 -9.45 -7.55
N ASN A 59 -0.10 -9.15 -6.51
CA ASN A 59 -0.94 -7.96 -6.45
C ASN A 59 -0.18 -6.80 -5.80
N VAL A 60 -0.19 -5.65 -6.46
CA VAL A 60 0.54 -4.46 -6.03
C VAL A 60 -0.39 -3.46 -5.38
N ILE A 61 -0.09 -3.14 -4.13
CA ILE A 61 -0.77 -2.13 -3.31
C ILE A 61 0.23 -1.02 -3.06
N GLU A 62 -0.14 0.23 -3.31
CA GLU A 62 0.70 1.37 -2.96
C GLU A 62 -0.07 2.46 -2.24
N MET A 63 0.60 3.11 -1.29
CA MET A 63 0.13 4.35 -0.71
C MET A 63 0.54 5.52 -1.61
N VAL A 64 -0.46 6.15 -2.23
CA VAL A 64 -0.25 7.23 -3.20
C VAL A 64 -0.23 8.58 -2.50
N SER A 65 0.84 9.36 -2.72
CA SER A 65 1.03 10.72 -2.21
C SER A 65 0.75 11.77 -3.29
N MET A 66 0.53 13.02 -2.89
CA MET A 66 0.43 14.16 -3.82
C MET A 66 1.73 14.34 -4.62
N GLN A 67 2.87 14.07 -3.99
CA GLN A 67 4.16 14.16 -4.68
C GLN A 67 4.27 13.14 -5.83
N MET A 68 3.93 11.87 -5.58
CA MET A 68 3.93 10.84 -6.63
C MET A 68 3.04 11.23 -7.81
N LEU A 69 1.85 11.77 -7.54
CA LEU A 69 0.94 12.23 -8.59
C LEU A 69 1.52 13.41 -9.39
N THR A 70 2.19 14.36 -8.72
CA THR A 70 2.83 15.48 -9.40
C THR A 70 4.05 15.05 -10.21
N GLU A 71 4.90 14.19 -9.66
CA GLU A 71 6.07 13.65 -10.35
C GLU A 71 5.69 12.80 -11.57
N SER A 72 4.55 12.11 -11.51
CA SER A 72 4.03 11.30 -12.61
C SER A 72 3.67 12.10 -13.87
N GLU A 73 3.55 13.43 -13.78
CA GLU A 73 3.36 14.29 -14.97
C GLU A 73 4.60 14.33 -15.85
N THR A 74 5.79 14.12 -15.27
CA THR A 74 7.08 14.14 -15.96
C THR A 74 7.77 12.78 -16.03
N ASP A 75 7.30 11.80 -15.25
CA ASP A 75 7.79 10.42 -15.26
C ASP A 75 6.71 9.46 -15.79
N PRO A 76 6.80 9.03 -17.06
CA PRO A 76 5.82 8.11 -17.66
C PRO A 76 5.79 6.74 -17.01
N VAL A 77 6.93 6.25 -16.47
CA VAL A 77 7.02 4.95 -15.80
C VAL A 77 6.23 5.00 -14.49
N LEU A 78 6.46 6.02 -13.67
CA LEU A 78 5.71 6.26 -12.45
C LEU A 78 4.20 6.35 -12.73
N LYS A 79 3.81 7.09 -13.78
CA LYS A 79 2.42 7.23 -14.20
C LYS A 79 1.78 5.88 -14.58
N GLU A 80 2.50 5.07 -15.34
CA GLU A 80 2.03 3.74 -15.75
C GLU A 80 1.85 2.82 -14.54
N VAL A 81 2.83 2.78 -13.62
CA VAL A 81 2.74 1.96 -12.42
C VAL A 81 1.56 2.37 -11.55
N ILE A 82 1.42 3.67 -11.22
CA ILE A 82 0.29 4.14 -10.39
C ILE A 82 -1.05 3.80 -11.07
N SER A 83 -1.14 3.92 -12.39
CA SER A 83 -2.37 3.61 -13.15
C SER A 83 -2.71 2.12 -13.18
N SER A 84 -1.70 1.25 -13.01
CA SER A 84 -1.82 -0.22 -13.06
C SER A 84 -1.86 -0.91 -11.70
N LEU A 85 -1.86 -0.15 -10.59
CA LEU A 85 -1.96 -0.70 -9.25
C LEU A 85 -3.23 -1.53 -9.08
N ASP A 86 -3.11 -2.68 -8.44
CA ASP A 86 -4.26 -3.50 -8.05
C ASP A 86 -5.09 -2.81 -6.96
N LEU A 87 -4.42 -2.01 -6.11
CA LEU A 87 -5.04 -1.13 -5.15
C LEU A 87 -4.19 0.11 -4.88
N ALA A 88 -4.70 1.29 -5.26
CA ALA A 88 -4.14 2.57 -4.86
C ALA A 88 -4.74 3.02 -3.52
N VAL A 89 -3.96 3.05 -2.45
CA VAL A 89 -4.38 3.56 -1.16
C VAL A 89 -4.10 5.06 -1.09
N ILE A 90 -5.12 5.88 -0.86
CA ILE A 90 -4.94 7.32 -0.75
C ILE A 90 -4.24 7.64 0.57
N GLY A 91 -3.00 8.13 0.48
CA GLY A 91 -2.14 8.40 1.62
C GLY A 91 -2.32 9.79 2.22
N GLU A 92 -2.90 10.74 1.49
CA GLU A 92 -3.01 12.13 1.91
C GLU A 92 -4.42 12.69 1.71
N LYS A 93 -4.92 13.41 2.73
CA LYS A 93 -6.25 14.07 2.65
C LYS A 93 -6.36 15.08 1.50
N GLY A 94 -5.24 15.67 1.09
CA GLY A 94 -5.22 16.61 -0.03
C GLY A 94 -5.75 16.01 -1.33
N ILE A 95 -5.51 14.71 -1.56
CA ILE A 95 -6.03 13.97 -2.72
C ILE A 95 -7.56 13.87 -2.63
N LEU A 96 -8.10 13.53 -1.45
CA LEU A 96 -9.55 13.44 -1.23
C LEU A 96 -10.23 14.79 -1.44
N GLN A 97 -9.61 15.87 -0.94
CA GLN A 97 -10.10 17.24 -1.07
C GLN A 97 -10.07 17.70 -2.54
N ALA A 98 -8.99 17.43 -3.26
CA ALA A 98 -8.88 17.78 -4.67
C ALA A 98 -9.94 17.06 -5.54
N ALA A 99 -10.33 15.83 -5.16
CA ALA A 99 -11.36 15.06 -5.83
C ALA A 99 -12.79 15.35 -5.35
N GLY A 100 -12.98 16.17 -4.30
CA GLY A 100 -14.29 16.46 -3.73
C GLY A 100 -14.99 15.25 -3.08
N VAL A 101 -14.20 14.30 -2.54
CA VAL A 101 -14.70 13.07 -1.88
C VAL A 101 -14.23 12.98 -0.41
N ASP A 102 -13.98 14.12 0.19
CA ASP A 102 -13.37 14.33 1.52
C ASP A 102 -14.40 14.20 2.66
N THR A 103 -15.13 13.09 2.72
CA THR A 103 -16.01 12.81 3.86
C THR A 103 -15.20 12.72 5.16
N MET A 104 -15.81 13.08 6.29
CA MET A 104 -15.15 13.01 7.61
C MET A 104 -14.56 11.65 7.92
N GLN A 105 -15.23 10.57 7.49
CA GLN A 105 -14.72 9.20 7.65
C GLN A 105 -13.44 9.00 6.82
N ARG A 106 -13.45 9.38 5.53
CA ARG A 106 -12.30 9.19 4.64
C ARG A 106 -11.09 10.01 5.08
N ILE A 107 -11.32 11.27 5.46
CA ILE A 107 -10.25 12.12 6.01
C ILE A 107 -9.61 11.45 7.23
N ARG A 108 -10.42 10.99 8.20
CA ARG A 108 -9.91 10.35 9.40
C ARG A 108 -9.12 9.07 9.08
N GLU A 109 -9.69 8.17 8.27
CA GLU A 109 -9.03 6.93 7.87
C GLU A 109 -7.67 7.20 7.23
N THR A 110 -7.57 8.26 6.40
CA THR A 110 -6.32 8.66 5.73
C THR A 110 -5.34 9.30 6.72
N GLU A 111 -5.78 10.27 7.53
CA GLU A 111 -4.89 10.96 8.49
C GLU A 111 -4.39 10.04 9.62
N GLU A 112 -5.19 9.06 10.01
CA GLU A 112 -4.81 8.06 11.03
C GLU A 112 -4.06 6.86 10.44
N ASN A 113 -3.92 6.80 9.10
CA ASN A 113 -3.28 5.69 8.39
C ASN A 113 -3.92 4.33 8.74
N ASP A 114 -5.25 4.31 8.87
CA ASP A 114 -6.00 3.15 9.33
C ASP A 114 -5.85 1.93 8.41
N PHE A 115 -5.58 2.15 7.10
CA PHE A 115 -5.36 1.04 6.18
C PHE A 115 -4.11 0.23 6.56
N SER A 116 -2.97 0.88 6.77
CA SER A 116 -1.71 0.17 7.13
C SER A 116 -1.85 -0.58 8.44
N ASP A 117 -2.47 0.05 9.44
CA ASP A 117 -2.70 -0.55 10.74
C ASP A 117 -3.60 -1.80 10.66
N GLU A 118 -4.73 -1.70 9.97
CA GLU A 118 -5.64 -2.85 9.79
C GLU A 118 -5.02 -3.93 8.88
N PHE A 119 -4.27 -3.55 7.85
CA PHE A 119 -3.56 -4.48 6.97
C PHE A 119 -2.54 -5.32 7.76
N LEU A 120 -1.68 -4.68 8.54
CA LEU A 120 -0.65 -5.38 9.33
C LEU A 120 -1.27 -6.28 10.42
N LYS A 121 -2.35 -5.83 11.08
CA LYS A 121 -3.12 -6.69 12.00
C LYS A 121 -3.68 -7.93 11.32
N ARG A 122 -4.13 -7.82 10.07
CA ARG A 122 -4.63 -8.96 9.29
C ARG A 122 -3.51 -9.90 8.87
N VAL A 123 -2.36 -9.37 8.43
CA VAL A 123 -1.16 -10.14 8.10
C VAL A 123 -0.71 -10.96 9.33
N GLU A 124 -0.59 -10.31 10.50
CA GLU A 124 -0.25 -10.98 11.75
C GLU A 124 -1.26 -12.06 12.15
N ARG A 125 -2.56 -11.71 12.19
CA ARG A 125 -3.64 -12.64 12.58
C ARG A 125 -3.68 -13.88 11.68
N ASN A 126 -3.48 -13.70 10.37
CA ASN A 126 -3.49 -14.77 9.39
C ASN A 126 -2.13 -15.47 9.28
N ARG A 127 -1.13 -15.07 10.10
CA ARG A 127 0.24 -15.62 10.10
C ARG A 127 0.88 -15.66 8.73
N LYS A 128 0.62 -14.65 7.90
CA LYS A 128 1.24 -14.55 6.59
C LYS A 128 2.70 -14.13 6.77
N SER A 129 3.61 -14.78 6.04
CA SER A 129 5.03 -14.47 6.05
C SER A 129 5.31 -13.15 5.35
N VAL A 130 6.16 -12.31 5.97
CA VAL A 130 6.50 -10.97 5.51
C VAL A 130 7.98 -10.88 5.14
N PHE A 131 8.28 -10.27 4.02
CA PHE A 131 9.62 -9.84 3.64
C PHE A 131 9.67 -8.32 3.59
N VAL A 132 10.69 -7.71 4.19
CA VAL A 132 10.89 -6.25 4.17
C VAL A 132 11.96 -5.91 3.15
N ILE A 133 11.67 -4.97 2.26
CA ILE A 133 12.65 -4.45 1.30
C ILE A 133 12.75 -2.93 1.41
N GLY A 134 13.96 -2.40 1.42
CA GLY A 134 14.23 -0.96 1.49
C GLY A 134 15.41 -0.53 0.65
N GLU A 135 15.69 0.76 0.61
CA GLU A 135 16.87 1.30 -0.06
C GLU A 135 18.12 1.08 0.80
N THR A 136 18.04 1.40 2.10
CA THR A 136 19.17 1.32 3.04
C THR A 136 18.95 0.26 4.10
N GLN A 137 20.05 -0.36 4.60
CA GLN A 137 19.99 -1.33 5.68
C GLN A 137 19.47 -0.71 6.98
N GLU A 138 19.90 0.52 7.29
CA GLU A 138 19.43 1.24 8.48
C GLU A 138 17.89 1.37 8.48
N ALA A 139 17.30 1.77 7.35
CA ALA A 139 15.86 1.91 7.22
C ALA A 139 15.10 0.57 7.37
N VAL A 140 15.68 -0.50 6.80
CA VAL A 140 15.12 -1.84 6.91
C VAL A 140 15.14 -2.34 8.35
N ASP A 141 16.28 -2.18 9.04
CA ASP A 141 16.46 -2.62 10.43
C ASP A 141 15.50 -1.85 11.38
N GLU A 142 15.39 -0.53 11.18
CA GLU A 142 14.46 0.30 11.95
C GLU A 142 13.00 -0.17 11.76
N LEU A 143 12.57 -0.42 10.52
CA LEU A 143 11.20 -0.91 10.27
C LEU A 143 10.97 -2.28 10.91
N ILE A 144 11.92 -3.21 10.81
CA ILE A 144 11.82 -4.54 11.42
C ILE A 144 11.67 -4.44 12.93
N GLN A 145 12.46 -3.59 13.57
CA GLN A 145 12.36 -3.38 15.02
C GLN A 145 10.96 -2.93 15.40
N GLU A 146 10.40 -1.95 14.71
CA GLU A 146 9.06 -1.44 15.02
C GLU A 146 7.94 -2.42 14.74
N LEU A 147 8.02 -3.12 13.60
CA LEU A 147 7.05 -4.17 13.29
C LEU A 147 7.06 -5.26 14.38
N SER A 148 8.24 -5.59 14.91
CA SER A 148 8.40 -6.59 15.97
C SER A 148 7.85 -6.11 17.32
N GLU A 149 7.98 -4.83 17.63
CA GLU A 149 7.46 -4.22 18.85
C GLU A 149 5.93 -4.13 18.86
N GLU A 150 5.33 -3.77 17.72
CA GLU A 150 3.87 -3.54 17.62
C GLU A 150 3.10 -4.80 17.24
N TYR A 151 3.67 -5.65 16.37
CA TYR A 151 3.05 -6.89 15.87
C TYR A 151 3.92 -8.09 16.27
N SER A 152 3.91 -8.43 17.55
CA SER A 152 4.79 -9.43 18.16
C SER A 152 4.65 -10.85 17.60
N LYS A 153 3.58 -11.13 16.86
CA LYS A 153 3.31 -12.43 16.22
C LYS A 153 3.48 -12.40 14.70
N LEU A 154 3.97 -11.27 14.16
CA LEU A 154 4.27 -11.16 12.74
C LEU A 154 5.36 -12.17 12.36
N VAL A 155 5.17 -12.87 11.25
CA VAL A 155 6.13 -13.87 10.76
C VAL A 155 7.06 -13.18 9.77
N LEU A 156 8.23 -12.75 10.23
CA LEU A 156 9.26 -12.19 9.36
C LEU A 156 10.00 -13.33 8.65
N ALA A 157 9.91 -13.38 7.31
CA ALA A 157 10.57 -14.39 6.46
C ALA A 157 11.98 -13.96 6.03
N GLY A 158 12.25 -12.65 5.96
CA GLY A 158 13.52 -12.09 5.58
C GLY A 158 13.44 -10.58 5.35
N ALA A 159 14.59 -10.00 5.03
CA ALA A 159 14.69 -8.59 4.70
C ALA A 159 15.93 -8.31 3.84
N ALA A 160 15.86 -7.29 2.98
CA ALA A 160 17.00 -6.88 2.16
C ALA A 160 17.01 -5.37 1.93
N ALA A 161 18.22 -4.81 1.79
CA ALA A 161 18.42 -3.44 1.36
C ALA A 161 19.07 -3.40 -0.03
N THR A 162 18.55 -2.57 -0.93
CA THR A 162 19.08 -2.49 -2.30
C THR A 162 20.49 -1.91 -2.36
N GLU A 163 20.91 -1.09 -1.39
CA GLU A 163 22.27 -0.56 -1.30
C GLU A 163 23.33 -1.65 -1.12
N ASN A 164 22.97 -2.82 -0.58
CA ASN A 164 23.88 -3.94 -0.36
C ASN A 164 24.15 -4.74 -1.64
N CYS A 165 23.43 -4.47 -2.71
CA CYS A 165 23.62 -5.13 -3.99
C CYS A 165 24.74 -4.48 -4.80
N VAL A 166 25.67 -5.32 -5.25
CA VAL A 166 26.73 -4.93 -6.19
C VAL A 166 26.31 -5.37 -7.59
N GLY A 167 26.02 -4.40 -8.45
CA GLY A 167 25.57 -4.66 -9.82
C GLY A 167 24.06 -4.58 -9.97
N ASP A 168 23.44 -5.63 -10.52
CA ASP A 168 22.00 -5.71 -10.66
C ASP A 168 21.32 -6.15 -9.33
N LEU A 169 20.01 -5.95 -9.26
CA LEU A 169 19.22 -6.31 -8.07
C LEU A 169 18.77 -7.79 -8.05
N GLU A 170 19.35 -8.64 -8.90
CA GLU A 170 19.01 -10.07 -8.95
C GLU A 170 19.32 -10.79 -7.63
N GLY A 171 20.36 -10.36 -6.91
CA GLY A 171 20.67 -10.87 -5.58
C GLY A 171 19.51 -10.71 -4.59
N VAL A 172 18.94 -9.51 -4.55
CA VAL A 172 17.76 -9.21 -3.70
C VAL A 172 16.54 -10.03 -4.13
N ILE A 173 16.30 -10.14 -5.43
CA ILE A 173 15.18 -10.93 -5.96
C ILE A 173 15.35 -12.42 -5.60
N ASN A 174 16.57 -12.96 -5.69
CA ASN A 174 16.85 -14.34 -5.34
C ASN A 174 16.66 -14.59 -3.84
N GLU A 175 17.09 -13.67 -2.97
CA GLU A 175 16.90 -13.75 -1.52
C GLU A 175 15.41 -13.70 -1.17
N LEU A 176 14.67 -12.76 -1.75
CA LEU A 176 13.24 -12.62 -1.59
C LEU A 176 12.51 -13.90 -2.01
N ASN A 177 12.83 -14.44 -3.18
CA ASN A 177 12.19 -15.65 -3.70
C ASN A 177 12.56 -16.90 -2.89
N ALA A 178 13.77 -16.99 -2.35
CA ALA A 178 14.19 -18.05 -1.45
C ALA A 178 13.39 -18.03 -0.13
N ALA A 179 13.04 -16.85 0.37
CA ALA A 179 12.23 -16.68 1.56
C ALA A 179 10.74 -17.03 1.36
N THR A 180 10.26 -17.08 0.10
CA THR A 180 8.87 -17.40 -0.27
C THR A 180 7.82 -16.65 0.57
N PRO A 181 7.87 -15.32 0.64
CA PRO A 181 6.96 -14.54 1.48
C PRO A 181 5.57 -14.48 0.85
N ALA A 182 4.54 -14.43 1.69
CA ALA A 182 3.18 -14.11 1.24
C ALA A 182 3.02 -12.60 0.96
N VAL A 183 3.72 -11.76 1.74
CA VAL A 183 3.64 -10.31 1.67
C VAL A 183 5.03 -9.70 1.63
N ILE A 184 5.24 -8.78 0.70
CA ILE A 184 6.42 -7.90 0.68
C ILE A 184 5.99 -6.53 1.17
N ILE A 185 6.71 -5.95 2.13
CA ILE A 185 6.57 -4.56 2.55
C ILE A 185 7.76 -3.80 2.00
N SER A 186 7.50 -2.84 1.12
CA SER A 186 8.53 -2.03 0.49
C SER A 186 8.55 -0.62 1.07
N ILE A 187 9.75 -0.20 1.50
CA ILE A 187 10.08 1.17 1.88
C ILE A 187 11.10 1.79 0.93
N ILE A 188 11.23 1.24 -0.27
CA ILE A 188 12.00 1.90 -1.33
C ILE A 188 11.27 3.21 -1.68
N PRO A 189 11.95 4.36 -1.71
CA PRO A 189 11.30 5.62 -2.01
C PRO A 189 10.83 5.69 -3.47
N SER A 190 9.65 6.31 -3.70
CA SER A 190 9.22 6.69 -5.06
C SER A 190 10.18 7.77 -5.63
N PRO A 191 10.49 7.76 -6.95
CA PRO A 191 10.00 6.83 -7.99
C PRO A 191 10.84 5.54 -8.13
N LYS A 192 11.85 5.33 -7.29
CA LYS A 192 12.73 4.15 -7.39
C LYS A 192 11.98 2.83 -7.21
N GLN A 193 10.96 2.82 -6.34
CA GLN A 193 10.11 1.65 -6.11
C GLN A 193 9.37 1.24 -7.38
N GLU A 194 8.79 2.19 -8.07
CA GLU A 194 7.99 1.93 -9.26
C GLU A 194 8.87 1.47 -10.43
N HIS A 195 10.05 2.07 -10.59
CA HIS A 195 11.06 1.57 -11.54
C HIS A 195 11.49 0.14 -11.21
N PHE A 196 11.74 -0.16 -9.93
CA PHE A 196 12.07 -1.51 -9.47
C PHE A 196 10.95 -2.52 -9.84
N LEU A 197 9.69 -2.15 -9.63
CA LEU A 197 8.56 -3.02 -9.99
C LEU A 197 8.48 -3.28 -11.49
N VAL A 198 8.66 -2.26 -12.33
CA VAL A 198 8.65 -2.45 -13.79
C VAL A 198 9.72 -3.44 -14.25
N GLU A 199 10.91 -3.38 -13.66
CA GLU A 199 12.03 -4.24 -14.05
C GLU A 199 11.94 -5.67 -13.50
N HIS A 200 11.29 -5.87 -12.34
CA HIS A 200 11.43 -7.11 -11.58
C HIS A 200 10.12 -7.79 -11.18
N ARG A 201 8.94 -7.16 -11.38
CA ARG A 201 7.65 -7.70 -10.95
C ARG A 201 7.44 -9.16 -11.40
N ASP A 202 7.78 -9.45 -12.64
CA ASP A 202 7.57 -10.79 -13.23
C ASP A 202 8.49 -11.88 -12.64
N LYS A 203 9.56 -11.47 -11.95
CA LYS A 203 10.52 -12.37 -11.29
C LYS A 203 10.19 -12.60 -9.82
N ILE A 204 9.28 -11.82 -9.24
CA ILE A 204 8.93 -11.86 -7.82
C ILE A 204 7.88 -12.92 -7.55
N ASN A 205 8.19 -13.84 -6.63
CA ASN A 205 7.29 -14.90 -6.19
C ASN A 205 6.70 -14.56 -4.80
N ALA A 206 5.63 -13.76 -4.79
CA ALA A 206 4.85 -13.42 -3.61
C ALA A 206 3.38 -13.15 -4.00
N ASN A 207 2.47 -13.10 -3.04
CA ASN A 207 1.07 -12.78 -3.32
C ASN A 207 0.79 -11.27 -3.32
N LEU A 208 1.45 -10.54 -2.41
CA LEU A 208 1.21 -9.11 -2.20
C LEU A 208 2.52 -8.33 -2.14
N TRP A 209 2.54 -7.19 -2.82
CA TRP A 209 3.49 -6.11 -2.64
C TRP A 209 2.77 -4.92 -2.01
N TYR A 210 3.25 -4.44 -0.88
CA TYR A 210 2.75 -3.26 -0.21
C TYR A 210 3.82 -2.18 -0.18
N GLY A 211 3.69 -1.20 -1.07
CA GLY A 211 4.60 -0.07 -1.21
C GLY A 211 4.16 1.10 -0.33
N ILE A 212 5.07 1.58 0.51
CA ILE A 212 4.86 2.72 1.41
C ILE A 212 5.96 3.79 1.30
N GLY A 213 6.96 3.55 0.45
CA GLY A 213 8.17 4.38 0.37
C GLY A 213 7.98 5.81 -0.12
N GLY A 214 6.92 6.07 -0.89
CA GLY A 214 6.60 7.42 -1.38
C GLY A 214 5.70 8.24 -0.47
N PHE A 215 5.30 7.70 0.68
CA PHE A 215 4.26 8.25 1.51
C PHE A 215 4.76 9.11 2.67
N GLU A 216 4.23 10.36 2.81
CA GLU A 216 4.38 11.20 4.00
C GLU A 216 3.23 10.98 4.97
N VAL A 217 3.51 10.47 6.15
CA VAL A 217 2.51 10.31 7.21
C VAL A 217 2.41 11.60 8.03
N HIS A 218 1.31 12.32 7.91
CA HIS A 218 0.91 13.33 8.91
C HIS A 218 0.29 12.62 10.10
N ARG A 219 0.86 12.82 11.26
CA ARG A 219 0.69 12.06 12.49
C ARG A 219 -0.61 12.25 13.24
N LYS A 220 -1.19 11.14 13.75
CA LYS A 220 -1.72 11.08 15.13
C LYS A 220 -1.54 9.68 15.77
N ARG A 221 -0.75 9.65 16.87
CA ARG A 221 -0.83 8.75 18.02
C ARG A 221 -0.56 7.22 17.92
N SER A 222 0.10 6.68 16.95
CA SER A 222 0.74 5.37 17.10
C SER A 222 2.27 5.52 17.05
N LYS A 223 3.02 4.71 17.78
CA LYS A 223 4.48 4.71 17.72
C LYS A 223 4.97 4.40 16.28
N ILE A 224 4.30 3.48 15.59
CA ILE A 224 4.58 3.14 14.18
C ILE A 224 4.29 4.33 13.26
N LYS A 225 3.14 5.01 13.43
CA LYS A 225 2.83 6.23 12.64
C LYS A 225 3.94 7.27 12.75
N GLY A 226 4.61 7.33 13.93
CA GLY A 226 5.76 8.19 14.16
C GLY A 226 7.03 7.77 13.47
N PHE A 227 7.23 6.49 13.29
CA PHE A 227 8.41 5.94 12.67
C PHE A 227 8.36 6.07 11.14
N PHE A 228 7.32 5.64 10.49
CA PHE A 228 7.19 5.83 9.04
C PHE A 228 7.40 7.29 8.65
N PHE A 229 6.89 8.23 9.46
CA PHE A 229 7.15 9.65 9.24
C PHE A 229 8.65 9.99 9.37
N ASN A 230 9.31 9.54 10.44
CA ASN A 230 10.73 9.82 10.65
C ASN A 230 11.62 9.17 9.60
N LEU A 231 11.30 7.94 9.19
CA LEU A 231 12.01 7.20 8.16
C LEU A 231 11.92 7.93 6.81
N ILE A 232 10.71 8.29 6.39
CA ILE A 232 10.50 8.99 5.11
C ILE A 232 11.13 10.39 5.14
N GLN A 233 11.03 11.12 6.26
CA GLN A 233 11.70 12.42 6.41
C GLN A 233 13.23 12.29 6.30
N ARG A 234 13.84 11.25 6.89
CA ARG A 234 15.29 11.00 6.78
C ARG A 234 15.69 10.67 5.35
N ILE A 235 14.94 9.79 4.66
CA ILE A 235 15.18 9.42 3.26
C ILE A 235 15.09 10.67 2.37
N ARG A 236 14.06 11.52 2.56
CA ARG A 236 13.91 12.77 1.81
C ARG A 236 15.04 13.76 2.06
N LEU A 237 15.43 13.93 3.33
CA LEU A 237 16.54 14.84 3.68
C LEU A 237 17.84 14.39 2.99
N LYS A 238 18.11 13.08 3.00
CA LYS A 238 19.28 12.51 2.33
C LYS A 238 19.22 12.74 0.81
N ASN A 239 18.10 12.44 0.18
CA ASN A 239 17.90 12.64 -1.28
C ASN A 239 17.94 14.14 -1.66
N SER A 240 17.48 15.04 -0.79
CA SER A 240 17.60 16.49 -1.00
C SER A 240 19.05 16.96 -0.91
N ILE A 241 19.83 16.44 0.04
CA ILE A 241 21.24 16.79 0.20
C ILE A 241 22.05 16.31 -1.01
N GLU A 242 21.83 15.07 -1.48
CA GLU A 242 22.50 14.55 -2.67
C GLU A 242 22.16 15.32 -3.96
N LYS A 243 20.96 15.91 -4.07
CA LYS A 243 20.57 16.80 -5.17
C LYS A 243 21.27 18.17 -5.15
N TYR A 244 21.72 18.62 -3.98
CA TYR A 244 22.46 19.89 -3.86
C TYR A 244 23.98 19.73 -3.97
N GLU A 245 24.52 18.51 -3.87
CA GLU A 245 25.95 18.19 -4.00
C GLU A 245 26.33 17.72 -5.41
N SER A 246 25.38 17.53 -6.31
CA SER A 246 25.55 17.16 -7.72
C SER A 246 25.32 18.36 -8.64
#